data_f0a7e7b8b6ecc34debef5f73e581afb3
#
_entry.id   f0a7e7b8b6ecc34debef5f73e581afb3
#
_cell.length_a   1.000
_cell.length_b   1.000
_cell.length_c   1.000
_cell.angle_alpha   90.00
_cell.angle_beta   90.00
_cell.angle_gamma   90.00
#
_symmetry.space_group_name_H-M   'P 1'
#
loop_
_entity.id
_entity.type
_entity.pdbx_description
1 polymer ?
#
loop_
_entity_poly.entity_id
_entity_poly.type
_entity_poly.pdbx_seq_one_letter_code
_entity_poly.pdbx_strand_id
1 'polypeptide(L)'
;MKINFFITRLFIIFLFLTSNTYANKSSYFLEAKKLFEKNDFEKSKFLFEKDIVFNPKNEMSYLYLAKIFNKNEKYEEEEINLKNVLLLNPKNDEALYMLILIKIKQSDYDGVEKLIKQFTLVCNNFCSKENEIKNKFKKLTP
;
A
#
# COMPACT_ATOMS: atom_id res chain seq x y z
N MET A 1 46.48 18.42 27.39
CA MET A 1 45.99 17.04 27.47
C MET A 1 44.55 16.88 28.01
N LYS A 2 43.96 17.87 28.70
CA LYS A 2 42.57 17.80 29.22
C LYS A 2 41.46 18.11 28.21
N ILE A 3 41.73 18.87 27.16
CA ILE A 3 40.74 19.27 26.13
C ILE A 3 40.29 18.11 25.27
N ASN A 4 41.18 17.16 24.92
CA ASN A 4 40.85 16.01 24.11
C ASN A 4 39.88 15.03 24.81
N PHE A 5 39.94 14.96 26.12
CA PHE A 5 39.08 14.07 26.93
C PHE A 5 37.64 14.61 26.98
N PHE A 6 37.45 15.92 26.92
CA PHE A 6 36.14 16.56 26.92
C PHE A 6 35.45 16.41 25.55
N ILE A 7 36.21 16.56 24.48
CA ILE A 7 35.73 16.43 23.10
C ILE A 7 35.34 14.99 22.80
N THR A 8 36.15 14.01 23.23
CA THR A 8 35.80 12.58 23.04
C THR A 8 34.56 12.18 23.86
N ARG A 9 34.36 12.72 25.04
CA ARG A 9 33.18 12.48 25.85
C ARG A 9 31.90 13.08 25.25
N LEU A 10 32.01 14.28 24.67
CA LEU A 10 30.93 14.97 23.96
C LEU A 10 30.54 14.21 22.71
N PHE A 11 31.52 13.66 21.96
CA PHE A 11 31.29 12.89 20.73
C PHE A 11 30.59 11.54 21.02
N ILE A 12 30.93 10.88 22.12
CA ILE A 12 30.29 9.65 22.57
C ILE A 12 28.82 9.91 22.96
N ILE A 13 28.52 11.02 23.65
CA ILE A 13 27.15 11.39 24.02
C ILE A 13 26.33 11.71 22.77
N PHE A 14 26.91 12.37 21.76
CA PHE A 14 26.24 12.66 20.49
C PHE A 14 25.90 11.39 19.70
N LEU A 15 26.76 10.36 19.71
CA LEU A 15 26.50 9.06 19.09
C LEU A 15 25.34 8.30 19.75
N PHE A 16 25.15 8.43 21.05
CA PHE A 16 24.03 7.79 21.77
C PHE A 16 22.70 8.50 21.55
N LEU A 17 22.68 9.78 21.19
CA LEU A 17 21.46 10.54 20.91
C LEU A 17 20.88 10.26 19.52
N THR A 18 21.67 9.75 18.57
CA THR A 18 21.23 9.47 17.20
C THR A 18 20.62 8.06 17.01
N SER A 19 20.75 7.18 17.98
CA SER A 19 20.35 5.77 17.85
C SER A 19 18.84 5.50 18.10
N ASN A 20 18.07 6.48 18.57
CA ASN A 20 16.67 6.27 18.97
C ASN A 20 15.60 6.56 17.92
N THR A 21 15.96 6.93 16.69
CA THR A 21 14.97 7.37 15.69
C THR A 21 14.43 6.25 14.78
N TYR A 22 14.96 5.03 14.86
CA TYR A 22 14.59 3.95 13.93
C TYR A 22 13.57 2.93 14.46
N ALA A 23 13.26 2.93 15.76
CA ALA A 23 12.44 1.87 16.38
C ALA A 23 10.92 2.03 16.19
N ASN A 24 10.42 3.18 15.72
CA ASN A 24 8.97 3.46 15.72
C ASN A 24 8.26 3.26 14.36
N LYS A 25 9.01 2.87 13.33
CA LYS A 25 8.50 2.85 11.94
C LYS A 25 7.59 1.66 11.61
N SER A 26 7.71 0.55 12.32
CA SER A 26 6.95 -0.67 12.03
C SER A 26 5.72 -0.89 12.93
N SER A 27 5.58 -0.12 14.02
CA SER A 27 4.52 -0.34 14.98
C SER A 27 3.12 0.04 14.44
N TYR A 28 3.01 1.16 13.70
CA TYR A 28 1.72 1.62 13.15
C TYR A 28 1.13 0.64 12.14
N PHE A 29 1.94 0.12 11.21
CA PHE A 29 1.47 -0.87 10.24
C PHE A 29 0.96 -2.14 10.91
N LEU A 30 1.74 -2.70 11.85
CA LEU A 30 1.37 -3.95 12.52
C LEU A 30 0.09 -3.79 13.36
N GLU A 31 -0.04 -2.66 14.06
CA GLU A 31 -1.24 -2.36 14.83
C GLU A 31 -2.44 -2.12 13.92
N ALA A 32 -2.28 -1.34 12.85
CA ALA A 32 -3.31 -1.12 11.85
C ALA A 32 -3.82 -2.44 11.24
N LYS A 33 -2.90 -3.36 10.91
CA LYS A 33 -3.25 -4.67 10.38
C LYS A 33 -4.08 -5.49 11.37
N LYS A 34 -3.70 -5.51 12.65
CA LYS A 34 -4.47 -6.18 13.70
C LYS A 34 -5.89 -5.62 13.84
N LEU A 35 -6.03 -4.30 13.74
CA LEU A 35 -7.34 -3.65 13.78
C LEU A 35 -8.18 -3.97 12.53
N PHE A 36 -7.55 -4.01 11.36
CA PHE A 36 -8.19 -4.42 10.11
C PHE A 36 -8.76 -5.84 10.23
N GLU A 37 -7.98 -6.78 10.76
CA GLU A 37 -8.39 -8.17 10.98
C GLU A 37 -9.55 -8.28 12.00
N LYS A 38 -9.66 -7.32 12.92
CA LYS A 38 -10.79 -7.19 13.87
C LYS A 38 -11.97 -6.41 13.29
N ASN A 39 -11.93 -5.99 12.03
CA ASN A 39 -12.92 -5.14 11.35
C ASN A 39 -13.08 -3.73 11.98
N ASP A 40 -12.14 -3.26 12.78
CA ASP A 40 -12.09 -1.86 13.25
C ASP A 40 -11.45 -0.98 12.16
N PHE A 41 -12.21 -0.76 11.07
CA PHE A 41 -11.70 -0.11 9.87
C PHE A 41 -11.37 1.37 10.07
N GLU A 42 -12.08 2.07 10.94
CA GLU A 42 -11.81 3.49 11.20
C GLU A 42 -10.46 3.69 11.89
N LYS A 43 -10.19 2.95 12.97
CA LYS A 43 -8.90 3.04 13.65
C LYS A 43 -7.77 2.47 12.80
N SER A 44 -8.04 1.39 12.08
CA SER A 44 -7.09 0.79 11.14
C SER A 44 -6.67 1.80 10.06
N LYS A 45 -7.65 2.49 9.44
CA LYS A 45 -7.42 3.55 8.45
C LYS A 45 -6.50 4.64 9.01
N PHE A 46 -6.83 5.19 10.16
CA PHE A 46 -6.02 6.23 10.80
C PHE A 46 -4.56 5.79 11.00
N LEU A 47 -4.33 4.54 11.43
CA LEU A 47 -2.97 4.05 11.64
C LEU A 47 -2.22 3.75 10.34
N PHE A 48 -2.90 3.28 9.28
CA PHE A 48 -2.27 3.15 7.97
C PHE A 48 -1.91 4.51 7.38
N GLU A 49 -2.77 5.51 7.50
CA GLU A 49 -2.47 6.89 7.10
C GLU A 49 -1.25 7.44 7.87
N LYS A 50 -1.17 7.16 9.17
CA LYS A 50 -0.03 7.53 9.99
C LYS A 50 1.24 6.78 9.57
N ASP A 51 1.15 5.48 9.25
CA ASP A 51 2.29 4.71 8.74
C ASP A 51 2.84 5.30 7.44
N ILE A 52 1.99 5.73 6.52
CA ILE A 52 2.41 6.36 5.27
C ILE A 52 3.20 7.66 5.50
N VAL A 53 2.82 8.46 6.49
CA VAL A 53 3.56 9.70 6.83
C VAL A 53 4.99 9.38 7.26
N PHE A 54 5.20 8.35 8.06
CA PHE A 54 6.52 7.96 8.56
C PHE A 54 7.26 6.99 7.64
N ASN A 55 6.53 6.22 6.85
CA ASN A 55 7.07 5.19 5.94
C ASN A 55 6.37 5.23 4.57
N PRO A 56 6.60 6.29 3.77
CA PRO A 56 5.89 6.50 2.49
C PRO A 56 6.17 5.44 1.43
N LYS A 57 7.17 4.58 1.64
CA LYS A 57 7.49 3.45 0.74
C LYS A 57 6.85 2.13 1.17
N ASN A 58 6.03 2.12 2.21
CA ASN A 58 5.31 0.91 2.59
C ASN A 58 4.07 0.73 1.69
N GLU A 59 4.24 -0.01 0.60
CA GLU A 59 3.15 -0.31 -0.34
C GLU A 59 1.94 -0.97 0.32
N MET A 60 2.18 -1.77 1.37
CA MET A 60 1.12 -2.50 2.05
C MET A 60 0.16 -1.57 2.79
N SER A 61 0.62 -0.44 3.32
CA SER A 61 -0.27 0.54 3.97
C SER A 61 -1.26 1.14 2.95
N TYR A 62 -0.80 1.47 1.75
CA TYR A 62 -1.68 1.89 0.66
C TYR A 62 -2.64 0.78 0.23
N LEU A 63 -2.19 -0.48 0.15
CA LEU A 63 -3.04 -1.59 -0.23
C LEU A 63 -4.17 -1.82 0.79
N TYR A 64 -3.86 -1.76 2.09
CA TYR A 64 -4.89 -1.89 3.13
C TYR A 64 -5.85 -0.68 3.14
N LEU A 65 -5.37 0.55 2.88
CA LEU A 65 -6.25 1.70 2.70
C LEU A 65 -7.18 1.51 1.51
N ALA A 66 -6.68 1.04 0.37
CA ALA A 66 -7.52 0.71 -0.78
C ALA A 66 -8.60 -0.31 -0.42
N LYS A 67 -8.27 -1.37 0.34
CA LYS A 67 -9.25 -2.37 0.82
C LYS A 67 -10.32 -1.75 1.73
N ILE A 68 -9.94 -0.81 2.59
CA ILE A 68 -10.88 -0.10 3.47
C ILE A 68 -11.81 0.79 2.63
N PHE A 69 -11.26 1.54 1.68
CA PHE A 69 -12.06 2.39 0.79
C PHE A 69 -12.99 1.57 -0.11
N ASN A 70 -12.55 0.40 -0.59
CA ASN A 70 -13.41 -0.53 -1.33
C ASN A 70 -14.64 -0.96 -0.52
N LYS A 71 -14.43 -1.34 0.77
CA LYS A 71 -15.53 -1.71 1.67
C LYS A 71 -16.53 -0.57 1.91
N ASN A 72 -16.06 0.68 1.85
CA ASN A 72 -16.87 1.87 2.05
C ASN A 72 -17.39 2.46 0.72
N GLU A 73 -17.21 1.74 -0.40
CA GLU A 73 -17.61 2.13 -1.76
C GLU A 73 -17.02 3.49 -2.21
N LYS A 74 -15.88 3.88 -1.65
CA LYS A 74 -15.14 5.10 -1.98
C LYS A 74 -14.14 4.82 -3.11
N TYR A 75 -14.66 4.72 -4.33
CA TYR A 75 -13.87 4.22 -5.47
C TYR A 75 -12.76 5.17 -5.92
N GLU A 76 -12.90 6.46 -5.74
CA GLU A 76 -11.84 7.43 -6.09
C GLU A 76 -10.65 7.30 -5.15
N GLU A 77 -10.87 7.25 -3.84
CA GLU A 77 -9.82 7.06 -2.84
C GLU A 77 -9.19 5.66 -2.95
N GLU A 78 -9.98 4.64 -3.27
CA GLU A 78 -9.49 3.30 -3.56
C GLU A 78 -8.52 3.34 -4.74
N GLU A 79 -8.91 3.94 -5.87
CA GLU A 79 -8.09 4.04 -7.08
C GLU A 79 -6.78 4.79 -6.83
N ILE A 80 -6.81 5.90 -6.09
CA ILE A 80 -5.61 6.67 -5.73
C ILE A 80 -4.63 5.78 -4.95
N ASN A 81 -5.11 5.05 -3.95
CA ASN A 81 -4.27 4.19 -3.14
C ASN A 81 -3.71 3.01 -3.95
N LEU A 82 -4.50 2.39 -4.82
CA LEU A 82 -4.02 1.32 -5.71
C LEU A 82 -2.94 1.81 -6.68
N LYS A 83 -3.08 3.02 -7.22
CA LYS A 83 -2.04 3.63 -8.06
C LYS A 83 -0.74 3.84 -7.28
N ASN A 84 -0.81 4.23 -6.01
CA ASN A 84 0.37 4.35 -5.16
C ASN A 84 1.02 2.97 -4.89
N VAL A 85 0.22 1.91 -4.68
CA VAL A 85 0.75 0.54 -4.60
C VAL A 85 1.52 0.20 -5.87
N LEU A 86 0.93 0.41 -7.04
CA LEU A 86 1.54 0.05 -8.32
C LEU A 86 2.74 0.93 -8.70
N LEU A 87 2.80 2.16 -8.19
CA LEU A 87 3.98 3.02 -8.32
C LEU A 87 5.17 2.45 -7.52
N LEU A 88 4.90 1.90 -6.33
CA LEU A 88 5.93 1.33 -5.45
C LEU A 88 6.28 -0.11 -5.84
N ASN A 89 5.28 -0.89 -6.26
CA ASN A 89 5.42 -2.27 -6.69
C ASN A 89 4.53 -2.55 -7.93
N PRO A 90 5.06 -2.36 -9.14
CA PRO A 90 4.30 -2.58 -10.39
C PRO A 90 3.85 -4.04 -10.60
N LYS A 91 4.35 -4.99 -9.80
CA LYS A 91 4.01 -6.41 -9.89
C LYS A 91 3.02 -6.87 -8.83
N ASN A 92 2.44 -5.95 -8.05
CA ASN A 92 1.41 -6.30 -7.06
C ASN A 92 0.12 -6.72 -7.78
N ASP A 93 -0.10 -8.03 -7.89
CA ASP A 93 -1.20 -8.63 -8.63
C ASP A 93 -2.56 -8.39 -7.96
N GLU A 94 -2.61 -8.28 -6.62
CA GLU A 94 -3.83 -7.91 -5.91
C GLU A 94 -4.26 -6.46 -6.25
N ALA A 95 -3.32 -5.52 -6.26
CA ALA A 95 -3.61 -4.13 -6.62
C ALA A 95 -4.05 -4.01 -8.08
N LEU A 96 -3.42 -4.75 -9.00
CA LEU A 96 -3.85 -4.80 -10.40
C LEU A 96 -5.27 -5.35 -10.52
N TYR A 97 -5.57 -6.46 -9.86
CA TYR A 97 -6.91 -7.04 -9.86
C TYR A 97 -7.97 -6.05 -9.37
N MET A 98 -7.72 -5.40 -8.23
CA MET A 98 -8.66 -4.41 -7.67
C MET A 98 -8.84 -3.22 -8.62
N LEU A 99 -7.76 -2.71 -9.20
CA LEU A 99 -7.82 -1.58 -10.14
C LEU A 99 -8.58 -1.94 -11.42
N ILE A 100 -8.41 -3.16 -11.95
CA ILE A 100 -9.21 -3.66 -13.09
C ILE A 100 -10.70 -3.62 -12.75
N LEU A 101 -11.10 -4.05 -11.56
CA LEU A 101 -12.51 -4.03 -11.15
C LEU A 101 -13.09 -2.60 -11.10
N ILE A 102 -12.29 -1.62 -10.64
CA ILE A 102 -12.69 -0.20 -10.66
C ILE A 102 -12.86 0.26 -12.11
N LYS A 103 -11.89 0.00 -12.99
CA LYS A 103 -11.95 0.41 -14.40
C LYS A 103 -13.13 -0.21 -15.15
N ILE A 104 -13.47 -1.45 -14.82
CA ILE A 104 -14.70 -2.10 -15.32
C ILE A 104 -15.95 -1.31 -14.89
N LYS A 105 -16.06 -0.92 -13.62
CA LYS A 105 -17.18 -0.11 -13.11
C LYS A 105 -17.27 1.27 -13.77
N GLN A 106 -16.12 1.85 -14.08
CA GLN A 106 -16.02 3.16 -14.75
C GLN A 106 -16.27 3.07 -16.28
N SER A 107 -16.43 1.87 -16.85
CA SER A 107 -16.49 1.63 -18.29
C SER A 107 -15.26 2.15 -19.06
N ASP A 108 -14.08 2.16 -18.42
CA ASP A 108 -12.80 2.53 -19.01
C ASP A 108 -12.20 1.32 -19.73
N TYR A 109 -12.69 1.02 -20.93
CA TYR A 109 -12.32 -0.19 -21.69
C TYR A 109 -10.83 -0.26 -22.02
N ASP A 110 -10.25 0.86 -22.45
CA ASP A 110 -8.83 0.93 -22.80
C ASP A 110 -7.95 0.70 -21.55
N GLY A 111 -8.34 1.29 -20.44
CA GLY A 111 -7.68 1.07 -19.15
C GLY A 111 -7.75 -0.38 -18.70
N VAL A 112 -8.93 -1.02 -18.84
CA VAL A 112 -9.12 -2.43 -18.49
C VAL A 112 -8.22 -3.33 -19.34
N GLU A 113 -8.22 -3.15 -20.68
CA GLU A 113 -7.41 -3.99 -21.58
C GLU A 113 -5.91 -3.92 -21.24
N LYS A 114 -5.40 -2.71 -21.01
CA LYS A 114 -4.01 -2.46 -20.63
C LYS A 114 -3.65 -3.14 -19.30
N LEU A 115 -4.51 -3.01 -18.30
CA LEU A 115 -4.30 -3.59 -16.98
C LEU A 115 -4.40 -5.12 -17.00
N ILE A 116 -5.31 -5.71 -17.80
CA ILE A 116 -5.40 -7.18 -17.97
C ILE A 116 -4.09 -7.71 -18.57
N LYS A 117 -3.55 -7.05 -19.60
CA LYS A 117 -2.25 -7.45 -20.19
C LYS A 117 -1.14 -7.43 -19.13
N GLN A 118 -1.08 -6.38 -18.32
CA GLN A 118 -0.10 -6.29 -17.23
C GLN A 118 -0.32 -7.38 -16.18
N PHE A 119 -1.56 -7.60 -15.75
CA PHE A 119 -1.92 -8.61 -14.76
C PHE A 119 -1.49 -10.00 -15.21
N THR A 120 -1.81 -10.41 -16.43
CA THR A 120 -1.45 -11.73 -17.01
C THR A 120 0.07 -11.97 -16.99
N LEU A 121 0.88 -10.91 -17.17
CA LEU A 121 2.34 -11.01 -17.19
C LEU A 121 2.95 -11.15 -15.77
N VAL A 122 2.30 -10.64 -14.75
CA VAL A 122 2.92 -10.52 -13.41
C VAL A 122 2.17 -11.28 -12.32
N CYS A 123 0.96 -11.78 -12.58
CA CYS A 123 0.15 -12.43 -11.56
C CYS A 123 0.88 -13.62 -10.94
N ASN A 124 0.70 -13.79 -9.64
CA ASN A 124 1.27 -14.88 -8.84
C ASN A 124 0.18 -15.48 -7.94
N ASN A 125 -0.28 -14.70 -6.95
CA ASN A 125 -1.29 -15.16 -5.99
C ASN A 125 -2.72 -15.01 -6.52
N PHE A 126 -2.96 -14.08 -7.43
CA PHE A 126 -4.27 -13.75 -7.98
C PHE A 126 -4.52 -14.29 -9.40
N CYS A 127 -3.64 -15.13 -9.97
CA CYS A 127 -3.82 -15.69 -11.32
C CYS A 127 -5.15 -16.41 -11.51
N SER A 128 -5.70 -17.03 -10.48
CA SER A 128 -7.03 -17.66 -10.52
C SER A 128 -8.17 -16.67 -10.85
N LYS A 129 -7.95 -15.37 -10.69
CA LYS A 129 -8.90 -14.30 -11.00
C LYS A 129 -8.89 -13.86 -12.47
N GLU A 130 -7.94 -14.32 -13.26
CA GLU A 130 -7.79 -13.91 -14.66
C GLU A 130 -9.04 -14.19 -15.51
N ASN A 131 -9.59 -15.39 -15.39
CA ASN A 131 -10.80 -15.74 -16.10
C ASN A 131 -12.02 -14.92 -15.64
N GLU A 132 -12.11 -14.62 -14.35
CA GLU A 132 -13.17 -13.78 -13.81
C GLU A 132 -13.16 -12.38 -14.44
N ILE A 133 -11.99 -11.71 -14.44
CA ILE A 133 -11.86 -10.36 -15.01
C ILE A 133 -12.07 -10.33 -16.51
N LYS A 134 -11.54 -11.32 -17.26
CA LYS A 134 -11.75 -11.44 -18.72
C LYS A 134 -13.23 -11.63 -19.05
N ASN A 135 -13.95 -12.45 -18.30
CA ASN A 135 -15.39 -12.66 -18.49
C ASN A 135 -16.22 -11.41 -18.15
N LYS A 136 -15.85 -10.68 -17.07
CA LYS A 136 -16.49 -9.40 -16.74
C LYS A 136 -16.26 -8.37 -17.86
N PHE A 137 -15.04 -8.27 -18.35
CA PHE A 137 -14.69 -7.34 -19.42
C PHE A 137 -15.44 -7.67 -20.73
N LYS A 138 -15.48 -8.95 -21.13
CA LYS A 138 -16.19 -9.40 -22.33
C LYS A 138 -17.70 -9.06 -22.32
N LYS A 139 -18.32 -8.99 -21.15
CA LYS A 139 -19.76 -8.63 -21.03
C LYS A 139 -20.02 -7.13 -21.23
N LEU A 140 -18.98 -6.31 -21.18
CA LEU A 140 -19.07 -4.86 -21.32
C LEU A 140 -18.75 -4.39 -22.75
N THR A 141 -17.98 -5.19 -23.49
CA THR A 141 -17.70 -4.91 -24.91
C THR A 141 -18.88 -5.43 -25.75
N PRO A 142 -19.50 -4.56 -26.59
CA PRO A 142 -20.60 -4.95 -27.44
C PRO A 142 -20.22 -6.03 -28.46
#